data_3ee0c1dd2313a734ad9eec23098d216b
#
_entry.id   3ee0c1dd2313a734ad9eec23098d216b
#
_cell.length_a   1.000
_cell.length_b   1.000
_cell.length_c   1.000
_cell.angle_alpha   90.00
_cell.angle_beta   90.00
_cell.angle_gamma   90.00
#
_symmetry.space_group_name_H-M   'P 1'
#
loop_
_entity.id
_entity.type
_entity.pdbx_description
1 polymer ?
#
loop_
_entity_poly.entity_id
_entity_poly.type
_entity_poly.pdbx_seq_one_letter_code
_entity_poly.pdbx_strand_id
1 'polypeptide(L)'
;MARDYPKEFEPIVAKAKSLGKPMRVAVAAANSENILRGVFAAEDDGFVKPILVGNEDKIRAVVNTIGEGGRELDIHGVFGGDNPVQYAIEMINSGDADTLMRGNCQTRDYLLPVLNKANHLIEDDALVTHVVFLKVPGYEKVLAISDVTLLINPDLAERKQVLLNMVDAMKILDIEHPNIALLTMVEKPCFHMRDTVEAQTLVAKHKKYPIADCNIAGPISYDLIMSKEAARLKEYDCPYCGEFDGIVVPNLMAGNLLVKVLMNNAGAVGFGLLTGAKIPIAISGRSDAPEQTYLSLAACAAKLVK
;
A
#
# COMPACT_ATOMS: atom_id res chain seq x y z
N MET A 1 21.04 3.46 12.72
CA MET A 1 19.99 3.83 13.72
C MET A 1 19.10 2.63 13.95
N ALA A 2 18.69 2.36 15.20
CA ALA A 2 17.61 1.39 15.43
C ALA A 2 16.38 1.92 14.71
N ARG A 3 15.75 1.09 13.87
CA ARG A 3 14.57 1.49 13.11
C ARG A 3 13.36 1.34 14.01
N ASP A 4 12.59 2.43 14.14
CA ASP A 4 11.42 2.49 15.02
C ASP A 4 10.15 2.11 14.24
N TYR A 5 9.93 0.79 14.08
CA TYR A 5 8.69 0.27 13.52
C TYR A 5 8.16 -0.92 14.35
N PRO A 6 6.84 -1.17 14.32
CA PRO A 6 6.22 -2.28 15.05
C PRO A 6 6.82 -3.65 14.69
N LYS A 7 7.04 -4.48 15.71
CA LYS A 7 7.59 -5.85 15.54
C LYS A 7 6.77 -6.72 14.59
N GLU A 8 5.49 -6.43 14.43
CA GLU A 8 4.59 -7.12 13.52
C GLU A 8 5.00 -6.98 12.04
N PHE A 9 5.88 -6.03 11.71
CA PHE A 9 6.46 -5.86 10.38
C PHE A 9 7.84 -6.53 10.21
N GLU A 10 8.43 -7.07 11.28
CA GLU A 10 9.71 -7.79 11.20
C GLU A 10 9.68 -8.95 10.19
N PRO A 11 8.60 -9.75 10.06
CA PRO A 11 8.55 -10.83 9.08
C PRO A 11 8.72 -10.33 7.63
N ILE A 12 8.13 -9.18 7.29
CA ILE A 12 8.27 -8.57 5.95
C ILE A 12 9.73 -8.20 5.70
N VAL A 13 10.37 -7.56 6.68
CA VAL A 13 11.78 -7.14 6.58
C VAL A 13 12.70 -8.34 6.48
N ALA A 14 12.45 -9.38 7.28
CA ALA A 14 13.21 -10.63 7.20
C ALA A 14 13.07 -11.30 5.83
N LYS A 15 11.84 -11.35 5.30
CA LYS A 15 11.56 -11.85 3.94
C LYS A 15 12.28 -11.01 2.87
N ALA A 16 12.23 -9.68 2.96
CA ALA A 16 12.96 -8.78 2.05
C ALA A 16 14.47 -9.05 2.06
N LYS A 17 15.07 -9.20 3.23
CA LYS A 17 16.51 -9.51 3.40
C LYS A 17 16.90 -10.92 2.90
N SER A 18 15.95 -11.83 2.78
CA SER A 18 16.19 -13.16 2.20
C SER A 18 16.23 -13.17 0.67
N LEU A 19 15.93 -12.04 0.03
CA LEU A 19 16.01 -11.91 -1.42
C LEU A 19 17.46 -12.14 -1.89
N GLY A 20 17.70 -13.11 -2.77
CA GLY A 20 19.04 -13.54 -3.17
C GLY A 20 19.90 -12.48 -3.87
N LYS A 21 19.30 -11.37 -4.33
CA LYS A 21 19.95 -10.18 -4.89
C LYS A 21 19.15 -8.93 -4.52
N PRO A 22 19.78 -7.76 -4.34
CA PRO A 22 19.07 -6.52 -4.08
C PRO A 22 18.06 -6.19 -5.18
N MET A 23 16.85 -5.78 -4.80
CA MET A 23 15.81 -5.27 -5.70
C MET A 23 16.22 -3.90 -6.24
N ARG A 24 16.30 -3.73 -7.56
CA ARG A 24 16.60 -2.45 -8.21
C ARG A 24 15.37 -1.57 -8.19
N VAL A 25 15.47 -0.41 -7.55
CA VAL A 25 14.33 0.50 -7.33
C VAL A 25 14.55 1.80 -8.08
N ALA A 26 13.73 2.06 -9.09
CA ALA A 26 13.70 3.36 -9.76
C ALA A 26 12.89 4.34 -8.91
N VAL A 27 13.57 5.28 -8.24
CA VAL A 27 12.96 6.33 -7.41
C VAL A 27 12.68 7.54 -8.28
N ALA A 28 11.44 7.73 -8.70
CA ALA A 28 11.03 8.83 -9.57
C ALA A 28 10.89 10.16 -8.80
N ALA A 29 11.55 11.22 -9.26
CA ALA A 29 11.69 12.50 -8.58
C ALA A 29 12.35 12.36 -7.18
N ALA A 30 13.57 11.82 -7.13
CA ALA A 30 14.29 11.38 -5.94
C ALA A 30 14.90 12.53 -5.11
N ASN A 31 14.15 13.63 -4.90
CA ASN A 31 14.61 14.81 -4.19
C ASN A 31 13.80 15.11 -2.90
N SER A 32 13.55 14.09 -2.09
CA SER A 32 12.90 14.20 -0.77
C SER A 32 13.76 13.56 0.30
N GLU A 33 14.02 14.31 1.38
CA GLU A 33 14.85 13.85 2.50
C GLU A 33 14.33 12.57 3.14
N ASN A 34 13.05 12.55 3.52
CA ASN A 34 12.45 11.39 4.19
C ASN A 34 12.47 10.15 3.29
N ILE A 35 12.18 10.32 1.99
CA ILE A 35 12.19 9.22 1.05
C ILE A 35 13.61 8.69 0.88
N LEU A 36 14.62 9.55 0.67
CA LEU A 36 15.99 9.10 0.51
C LEU A 36 16.54 8.45 1.78
N ARG A 37 16.21 8.96 2.98
CA ARG A 37 16.58 8.27 4.24
C ARG A 37 16.02 6.85 4.31
N GLY A 38 14.76 6.63 3.93
CA GLY A 38 14.16 5.30 3.89
C GLY A 38 14.76 4.40 2.82
N VAL A 39 15.03 4.94 1.63
CA VAL A 39 15.67 4.23 0.51
C VAL A 39 17.08 3.78 0.88
N PHE A 40 17.92 4.69 1.40
CA PHE A 40 19.28 4.36 1.82
C PHE A 40 19.32 3.40 3.01
N ALA A 41 18.37 3.50 3.93
CA ALA A 41 18.22 2.51 4.98
C ALA A 41 17.92 1.10 4.44
N ALA A 42 17.15 0.98 3.37
CA ALA A 42 16.87 -0.29 2.70
C ALA A 42 18.08 -0.81 1.91
N GLU A 43 18.88 0.11 1.32
CA GLU A 43 20.15 -0.22 0.67
C GLU A 43 21.18 -0.72 1.68
N ASP A 44 21.35 -0.04 2.83
CA ASP A 44 22.27 -0.44 3.90
C ASP A 44 21.94 -1.83 4.47
N ASP A 45 20.66 -2.21 4.44
CA ASP A 45 20.19 -3.56 4.82
C ASP A 45 20.35 -4.60 3.70
N GLY A 46 20.80 -4.19 2.52
CA GLY A 46 21.19 -5.06 1.43
C GLY A 46 20.06 -5.61 0.56
N PHE A 47 18.81 -5.23 0.78
CA PHE A 47 17.70 -5.74 -0.04
C PHE A 47 17.24 -4.78 -1.17
N VAL A 48 17.79 -3.56 -1.23
CA VAL A 48 17.51 -2.56 -2.26
C VAL A 48 18.81 -2.09 -2.92
N LYS A 49 18.78 -1.87 -4.24
CA LYS A 49 19.73 -1.09 -5.00
C LYS A 49 19.00 0.09 -5.62
N PRO A 50 19.17 1.32 -5.11
CA PRO A 50 18.42 2.48 -5.60
C PRO A 50 18.98 3.00 -6.91
N ILE A 51 18.08 3.43 -7.80
CA ILE A 51 18.34 4.19 -9.01
C ILE A 51 17.57 5.49 -8.89
N LEU A 52 18.27 6.60 -8.74
CA LEU A 52 17.69 7.91 -8.43
C LEU A 52 17.38 8.65 -9.74
N VAL A 53 16.10 8.87 -10.03
CA VAL A 53 15.66 9.51 -11.30
C VAL A 53 15.14 10.92 -11.00
N GLY A 54 15.66 11.95 -11.70
CA GLY A 54 15.17 13.30 -11.58
C GLY A 54 16.24 14.37 -11.81
N ASN A 55 16.02 15.57 -11.28
CA ASN A 55 17.02 16.65 -11.38
C ASN A 55 18.23 16.33 -10.50
N GLU A 56 19.38 16.09 -11.11
CA GLU A 56 20.61 15.66 -10.43
C GLU A 56 21.07 16.65 -9.36
N ASP A 57 21.06 17.97 -9.65
CA ASP A 57 21.50 18.97 -8.68
C ASP A 57 20.64 18.97 -7.42
N LYS A 58 19.30 18.84 -7.60
CA LYS A 58 18.37 18.74 -6.47
C LYS A 58 18.56 17.44 -5.68
N ILE A 59 18.80 16.31 -6.35
CA ILE A 59 19.07 15.04 -5.69
C ILE A 59 20.34 15.14 -4.87
N ARG A 60 21.45 15.62 -5.45
CA ARG A 60 22.73 15.79 -4.75
C ARG A 60 22.63 16.77 -3.59
N ALA A 61 21.90 17.87 -3.74
CA ALA A 61 21.64 18.80 -2.65
C ALA A 61 20.95 18.15 -1.45
N VAL A 62 19.91 17.35 -1.70
CA VAL A 62 19.19 16.61 -0.64
C VAL A 62 20.10 15.56 -0.01
N VAL A 63 20.86 14.79 -0.79
CA VAL A 63 21.81 13.78 -0.29
C VAL A 63 22.86 14.43 0.63
N ASN A 64 23.40 15.60 0.26
CA ASN A 64 24.31 16.34 1.13
C ASN A 64 23.64 16.82 2.43
N THR A 65 22.40 17.33 2.32
CA THR A 65 21.63 17.80 3.49
C THR A 65 21.39 16.69 4.51
N ILE A 66 21.13 15.47 4.06
CA ILE A 66 20.90 14.31 4.95
C ILE A 66 22.20 13.66 5.46
N GLY A 67 23.38 14.17 5.06
CA GLY A 67 24.68 13.70 5.52
C GLY A 67 25.24 12.50 4.75
N GLU A 68 24.69 12.19 3.58
CA GLU A 68 25.03 11.02 2.75
C GLU A 68 25.91 11.40 1.52
N GLY A 69 26.53 12.59 1.51
CA GLY A 69 27.31 13.12 0.38
C GLY A 69 28.51 12.27 -0.07
N GLY A 70 28.97 11.34 0.77
CA GLY A 70 30.03 10.39 0.44
C GLY A 70 29.55 9.07 -0.20
N ARG A 71 28.22 8.86 -0.32
CA ARG A 71 27.63 7.65 -0.90
C ARG A 71 27.81 7.63 -2.42
N GLU A 72 28.17 6.46 -2.96
CA GLU A 72 28.11 6.22 -4.40
C GLU A 72 26.64 6.19 -4.85
N LEU A 73 26.30 7.00 -5.84
CA LEU A 73 24.93 7.20 -6.29
C LEU A 73 24.76 6.83 -7.75
N ASP A 74 23.76 6.04 -8.04
CA ASP A 74 23.27 5.79 -9.40
C ASP A 74 22.18 6.81 -9.73
N ILE A 75 22.55 7.93 -10.40
CA ILE A 75 21.64 9.03 -10.71
C ILE A 75 21.40 9.10 -12.22
N HIS A 76 20.14 9.09 -12.61
CA HIS A 76 19.68 9.35 -13.97
C HIS A 76 19.04 10.74 -14.03
N GLY A 77 19.80 11.69 -14.59
CA GLY A 77 19.38 13.09 -14.74
C GLY A 77 18.25 13.24 -15.77
N VAL A 78 17.17 13.89 -15.37
CA VAL A 78 16.03 14.21 -16.24
C VAL A 78 15.98 15.73 -16.43
N PHE A 79 15.98 16.20 -17.67
CA PHE A 79 16.14 17.60 -18.04
C PHE A 79 14.96 18.10 -18.89
N GLY A 80 14.86 19.42 -19.04
CA GLY A 80 14.05 20.07 -20.07
C GLY A 80 12.55 19.90 -19.98
N GLY A 81 12.02 19.49 -18.82
CA GLY A 81 10.58 19.29 -18.63
C GLY A 81 10.13 17.82 -18.83
N ASP A 82 11.05 16.92 -19.08
CA ASP A 82 10.75 15.50 -19.13
C ASP A 82 10.22 14.98 -17.79
N ASN A 83 9.36 13.97 -17.87
CA ASN A 83 8.71 13.42 -16.67
C ASN A 83 9.57 12.31 -16.06
N PRO A 84 10.11 12.51 -14.81
CA PRO A 84 10.94 11.50 -14.15
C PRO A 84 10.19 10.19 -13.87
N VAL A 85 8.86 10.22 -13.76
CA VAL A 85 8.05 9.02 -13.58
C VAL A 85 8.01 8.21 -14.87
N GLN A 86 7.86 8.87 -16.02
CA GLN A 86 7.88 8.22 -17.32
C GLN A 86 9.23 7.57 -17.59
N TYR A 87 10.33 8.28 -17.31
CA TYR A 87 11.68 7.75 -17.43
C TYR A 87 11.89 6.51 -16.55
N ALA A 88 11.46 6.55 -15.29
CA ALA A 88 11.55 5.42 -14.38
C ALA A 88 10.71 4.21 -14.87
N ILE A 89 9.55 4.44 -15.50
CA ILE A 89 8.74 3.40 -16.12
C ILE A 89 9.46 2.76 -17.31
N GLU A 90 10.16 3.54 -18.13
CA GLU A 90 10.96 3.04 -19.24
C GLU A 90 12.08 2.10 -18.75
N MET A 91 12.71 2.42 -17.61
CA MET A 91 13.69 1.54 -16.96
C MET A 91 13.08 0.20 -16.48
N ILE A 92 11.84 0.22 -16.02
CA ILE A 92 11.11 -1.02 -15.69
C ILE A 92 10.90 -1.85 -16.95
N ASN A 93 10.42 -1.23 -18.02
CA ASN A 93 10.10 -1.91 -19.29
C ASN A 93 11.34 -2.44 -20.00
N SER A 94 12.51 -1.80 -19.86
CA SER A 94 13.80 -2.29 -20.38
C SER A 94 14.42 -3.38 -19.52
N GLY A 95 13.90 -3.59 -18.30
CA GLY A 95 14.45 -4.54 -17.34
C GLY A 95 15.66 -4.00 -16.54
N ASP A 96 15.87 -2.69 -16.53
CA ASP A 96 16.95 -2.03 -15.77
C ASP A 96 16.55 -1.81 -14.29
N ALA A 97 15.26 -1.78 -13.99
CA ALA A 97 14.71 -1.73 -12.63
C ALA A 97 13.64 -2.79 -12.41
N ASP A 98 13.46 -3.22 -11.16
CA ASP A 98 12.52 -4.26 -10.74
C ASP A 98 11.26 -3.68 -10.09
N THR A 99 11.35 -2.47 -9.56
CA THR A 99 10.30 -1.80 -8.81
C THR A 99 10.34 -0.30 -9.05
N LEU A 100 9.17 0.34 -9.00
CA LEU A 100 8.99 1.79 -9.08
C LEU A 100 8.66 2.33 -7.69
N MET A 101 9.32 3.43 -7.31
CA MET A 101 9.04 4.17 -6.09
C MET A 101 8.68 5.63 -6.39
N ARG A 102 7.64 6.13 -5.74
CA ARG A 102 7.30 7.55 -5.79
C ARG A 102 8.26 8.38 -4.93
N GLY A 103 8.85 9.40 -5.53
CA GLY A 103 9.60 10.44 -4.83
C GLY A 103 8.80 11.72 -4.56
N ASN A 104 9.44 12.88 -4.75
CA ASN A 104 8.83 14.19 -4.49
C ASN A 104 8.04 14.71 -5.70
N CYS A 105 6.99 14.04 -6.08
CA CYS A 105 6.04 14.49 -7.09
C CYS A 105 4.60 14.43 -6.58
N GLN A 106 3.68 15.14 -7.23
CA GLN A 106 2.28 15.06 -6.84
C GLN A 106 1.71 13.66 -7.10
N THR A 107 0.72 13.26 -6.32
CA THR A 107 0.09 11.92 -6.47
C THR A 107 -0.45 11.73 -7.89
N ARG A 108 -1.08 12.76 -8.45
CA ARG A 108 -1.60 12.72 -9.83
C ARG A 108 -0.50 12.51 -10.86
N ASP A 109 0.62 13.24 -10.74
CA ASP A 109 1.72 13.21 -11.71
C ASP A 109 2.46 11.87 -11.67
N TYR A 110 2.42 11.18 -10.52
CA TYR A 110 2.91 9.82 -10.39
C TYR A 110 1.92 8.79 -10.94
N LEU A 111 0.66 8.88 -10.55
CA LEU A 111 -0.33 7.85 -10.87
C LEU A 111 -0.78 7.87 -12.33
N LEU A 112 -0.85 9.04 -12.98
CA LEU A 112 -1.26 9.11 -14.40
C LEU A 112 -0.38 8.27 -15.32
N PRO A 113 0.98 8.37 -15.28
CA PRO A 113 1.84 7.48 -16.07
C PRO A 113 1.75 6.02 -15.61
N VAL A 114 1.69 5.74 -14.31
CA VAL A 114 1.59 4.37 -13.78
C VAL A 114 0.33 3.67 -14.26
N LEU A 115 -0.81 4.37 -14.27
CA LEU A 115 -2.11 3.82 -14.68
C LEU A 115 -2.33 3.84 -16.19
N ASN A 116 -1.44 4.47 -16.96
CA ASN A 116 -1.54 4.49 -18.41
C ASN A 116 -1.17 3.11 -18.97
N LYS A 117 -2.13 2.41 -19.55
CA LYS A 117 -1.96 1.07 -20.14
C LYS A 117 -0.88 1.01 -21.23
N ALA A 118 -0.65 2.11 -21.95
CA ALA A 118 0.43 2.21 -22.94
C ALA A 118 1.83 2.06 -22.33
N ASN A 119 1.98 2.22 -21.04
CA ASN A 119 3.21 2.01 -20.30
C ASN A 119 3.43 0.55 -19.84
N HIS A 120 2.51 -0.36 -20.16
CA HIS A 120 2.60 -1.81 -19.97
C HIS A 120 2.83 -2.30 -18.53
N LEU A 121 2.66 -1.45 -17.51
CA LEU A 121 2.78 -1.85 -16.11
C LEU A 121 1.54 -2.60 -15.58
N ILE A 122 0.43 -2.54 -16.31
CA ILE A 122 -0.87 -3.08 -15.89
C ILE A 122 -1.42 -3.94 -17.04
N GLU A 123 -2.01 -5.10 -16.70
CA GLU A 123 -2.74 -5.91 -17.69
C GLU A 123 -4.06 -5.20 -18.07
N ASP A 124 -4.58 -5.55 -19.26
CA ASP A 124 -5.73 -4.82 -19.84
C ASP A 124 -6.99 -4.84 -18.96
N ASP A 125 -7.22 -5.93 -18.23
CA ASP A 125 -8.40 -6.12 -17.36
C ASP A 125 -8.08 -5.90 -15.89
N ALA A 126 -6.81 -5.62 -15.53
CA ALA A 126 -6.42 -5.44 -14.14
C ALA A 126 -6.83 -4.07 -13.60
N LEU A 127 -7.20 -4.05 -12.34
CA LEU A 127 -7.46 -2.85 -11.56
C LEU A 127 -6.36 -2.68 -10.52
N VAL A 128 -5.68 -1.55 -10.56
CA VAL A 128 -4.69 -1.19 -9.53
C VAL A 128 -5.41 -0.59 -8.34
N THR A 129 -5.00 -0.99 -7.14
CA THR A 129 -5.50 -0.48 -5.88
C THR A 129 -4.37 -0.14 -4.92
N HIS A 130 -4.60 0.75 -3.99
CA HIS A 130 -3.66 1.10 -2.94
C HIS A 130 -4.08 0.44 -1.62
N VAL A 131 -3.26 -0.49 -1.15
CA VAL A 131 -3.42 -1.13 0.16
C VAL A 131 -2.45 -0.49 1.13
N VAL A 132 -2.95 -0.06 2.29
CA VAL A 132 -2.14 0.43 3.41
C VAL A 132 -2.26 -0.55 4.56
N PHE A 133 -1.13 -1.00 5.08
CA PHE A 133 -1.01 -1.88 6.25
C PHE A 133 -0.67 -1.03 7.47
N LEU A 134 -1.46 -1.15 8.52
CA LEU A 134 -1.32 -0.36 9.74
C LEU A 134 -1.24 -1.25 10.98
N LYS A 135 -0.30 -0.96 11.86
CA LYS A 135 -0.39 -1.37 13.26
C LYS A 135 -1.02 -0.25 14.05
N VAL A 136 -2.26 -0.45 14.45
CA VAL A 136 -3.05 0.51 15.21
C VAL A 136 -2.85 0.23 16.70
N PRO A 137 -2.47 1.22 17.54
CA PRO A 137 -2.41 1.05 18.98
C PRO A 137 -3.74 0.54 19.56
N GLY A 138 -3.68 -0.48 20.41
CA GLY A 138 -4.87 -1.11 20.99
C GLY A 138 -5.58 -2.13 20.09
N TYR A 139 -5.09 -2.35 18.87
CA TYR A 139 -5.56 -3.43 18.00
C TYR A 139 -4.45 -4.46 17.82
N GLU A 140 -4.76 -5.74 18.08
CA GLU A 140 -3.72 -6.78 18.16
C GLU A 140 -3.09 -7.12 16.80
N LYS A 141 -3.89 -7.11 15.75
CA LYS A 141 -3.47 -7.49 14.39
C LYS A 141 -2.95 -6.30 13.59
N VAL A 142 -2.19 -6.59 12.53
CA VAL A 142 -1.99 -5.63 11.44
C VAL A 142 -3.28 -5.53 10.66
N LEU A 143 -3.70 -4.30 10.36
CA LEU A 143 -4.94 -3.99 9.67
C LEU A 143 -4.62 -3.43 8.27
N ALA A 144 -5.06 -4.12 7.22
CA ALA A 144 -4.99 -3.60 5.86
C ALA A 144 -6.23 -2.78 5.53
N ILE A 145 -6.07 -1.64 4.86
CA ILE A 145 -7.18 -0.77 4.41
C ILE A 145 -7.01 -0.48 2.92
N SER A 146 -8.05 -0.67 2.11
CA SER A 146 -8.07 -0.42 0.66
C SER A 146 -9.49 -0.10 0.15
N ASP A 147 -9.70 0.67 -0.92
CA ASP A 147 -8.72 1.51 -1.60
C ASP A 147 -8.65 2.88 -0.95
N VAL A 148 -7.44 3.42 -0.85
CA VAL A 148 -7.23 4.69 -0.12
C VAL A 148 -6.70 5.83 -1.00
N THR A 149 -6.55 5.60 -2.35
CA THR A 149 -5.93 6.62 -3.23
C THR A 149 -6.48 6.68 -4.65
N LEU A 150 -7.01 5.59 -5.20
CA LEU A 150 -7.27 5.47 -6.64
C LEU A 150 -8.75 5.52 -7.02
N LEU A 151 -9.61 4.80 -6.28
CA LEU A 151 -11.00 4.58 -6.67
C LEU A 151 -11.94 5.53 -5.93
N ILE A 152 -12.43 6.55 -6.63
CA ILE A 152 -13.27 7.60 -6.02
C ILE A 152 -14.56 7.00 -5.46
N ASN A 153 -15.32 6.28 -6.29
CA ASN A 153 -16.58 5.62 -5.92
C ASN A 153 -16.65 4.28 -6.64
N PRO A 154 -15.95 3.26 -6.14
CA PRO A 154 -15.90 1.95 -6.78
C PRO A 154 -17.29 1.32 -6.89
N ASP A 155 -17.56 0.70 -8.02
CA ASP A 155 -18.74 -0.13 -8.19
C ASP A 155 -18.56 -1.53 -7.59
N LEU A 156 -19.59 -2.38 -7.71
CA LEU A 156 -19.57 -3.73 -7.15
C LEU A 156 -18.44 -4.60 -7.71
N ALA A 157 -18.10 -4.45 -9.00
CA ALA A 157 -17.04 -5.22 -9.65
C ALA A 157 -15.66 -4.71 -9.20
N GLU A 158 -15.50 -3.40 -9.13
CA GLU A 158 -14.28 -2.75 -8.63
C GLU A 158 -14.06 -3.08 -7.14
N ARG A 159 -15.10 -3.03 -6.30
CA ARG A 159 -15.00 -3.43 -4.87
C ARG A 159 -14.61 -4.89 -4.71
N LYS A 160 -15.11 -5.78 -5.57
CA LYS A 160 -14.67 -7.17 -5.61
C LYS A 160 -13.17 -7.25 -5.94
N GLN A 161 -12.69 -6.47 -6.91
CA GLN A 161 -11.26 -6.47 -7.27
C GLN A 161 -10.38 -5.87 -6.17
N VAL A 162 -10.84 -4.81 -5.47
CA VAL A 162 -10.18 -4.29 -4.26
C VAL A 162 -9.97 -5.40 -3.22
N LEU A 163 -11.01 -6.19 -2.97
CA LEU A 163 -10.93 -7.33 -2.06
C LEU A 163 -9.89 -8.37 -2.52
N LEU A 164 -9.91 -8.75 -3.80
CA LEU A 164 -8.95 -9.71 -4.36
C LEU A 164 -7.51 -9.22 -4.24
N ASN A 165 -7.26 -7.96 -4.58
CA ASN A 165 -5.95 -7.34 -4.49
C ASN A 165 -5.45 -7.25 -3.04
N MET A 166 -6.36 -6.96 -2.09
CA MET A 166 -6.03 -6.91 -0.66
C MET A 166 -5.64 -8.30 -0.13
N VAL A 167 -6.42 -9.35 -0.45
CA VAL A 167 -6.12 -10.73 -0.04
C VAL A 167 -4.77 -11.19 -0.61
N ASP A 168 -4.46 -10.86 -1.88
CA ASP A 168 -3.16 -11.16 -2.46
C ASP A 168 -2.02 -10.39 -1.77
N ALA A 169 -2.24 -9.12 -1.43
CA ALA A 169 -1.24 -8.32 -0.74
C ALA A 169 -0.94 -8.83 0.68
N MET A 170 -1.91 -9.42 1.38
CA MET A 170 -1.74 -9.94 2.74
C MET A 170 -0.80 -11.13 2.84
N LYS A 171 -0.54 -11.83 1.74
CA LYS A 171 0.44 -12.94 1.69
C LYS A 171 1.88 -12.51 2.03
N ILE A 172 2.20 -11.21 1.89
CA ILE A 172 3.51 -10.70 2.35
C ILE A 172 3.70 -10.81 3.86
N LEU A 173 2.60 -10.87 4.61
CA LEU A 173 2.53 -11.04 6.06
C LEU A 173 2.24 -12.49 6.47
N ASP A 174 2.27 -13.44 5.52
CA ASP A 174 1.91 -14.85 5.72
C ASP A 174 0.47 -15.04 6.26
N ILE A 175 -0.43 -14.11 5.92
CA ILE A 175 -1.86 -14.20 6.23
C ILE A 175 -2.56 -14.87 5.04
N GLU A 176 -2.75 -16.19 5.15
CA GLU A 176 -3.30 -17.03 4.06
C GLU A 176 -4.83 -16.94 3.96
N HIS A 177 -5.54 -16.85 5.10
CA HIS A 177 -7.01 -16.84 5.17
C HIS A 177 -7.51 -15.64 6.01
N PRO A 178 -7.44 -14.40 5.48
CA PRO A 178 -7.78 -13.20 6.23
C PRO A 178 -9.28 -13.03 6.48
N ASN A 179 -9.62 -12.34 7.57
CA ASN A 179 -10.96 -11.84 7.85
C ASN A 179 -11.11 -10.43 7.28
N ILE A 180 -11.97 -10.22 6.29
CA ILE A 180 -12.16 -8.96 5.58
C ILE A 180 -13.51 -8.35 5.91
N ALA A 181 -13.50 -7.11 6.38
CA ALA A 181 -14.70 -6.30 6.61
C ALA A 181 -15.04 -5.44 5.38
N LEU A 182 -16.29 -5.44 4.98
CA LEU A 182 -16.82 -4.48 4.01
C LEU A 182 -17.45 -3.31 4.75
N LEU A 183 -16.64 -2.26 4.97
CA LEU A 183 -17.00 -1.10 5.78
C LEU A 183 -18.19 -0.35 5.20
N THR A 184 -19.13 -0.05 6.07
CA THR A 184 -20.30 0.80 5.82
C THR A 184 -20.63 1.60 7.07
N MET A 185 -21.62 2.48 7.00
CA MET A 185 -22.06 3.24 8.17
C MET A 185 -23.03 2.45 9.08
N VAL A 186 -23.74 1.47 8.52
CA VAL A 186 -24.77 0.68 9.21
C VAL A 186 -24.64 -0.80 8.87
N GLU A 187 -25.19 -1.67 9.74
CA GLU A 187 -25.04 -3.12 9.67
C GLU A 187 -26.14 -3.81 8.84
N LYS A 188 -27.15 -3.06 8.39
CA LYS A 188 -28.26 -3.60 7.57
C LYS A 188 -28.29 -2.91 6.21
N PRO A 189 -28.60 -3.65 5.13
CA PRO A 189 -28.69 -3.06 3.81
C PRO A 189 -29.82 -2.01 3.75
N CYS A 190 -29.51 -0.86 3.17
CA CYS A 190 -30.43 0.25 2.96
C CYS A 190 -30.36 0.70 1.50
N PHE A 191 -31.47 0.72 0.77
CA PHE A 191 -31.50 1.09 -0.65
C PHE A 191 -31.03 2.53 -0.93
N HIS A 192 -31.10 3.41 0.07
CA HIS A 192 -30.57 4.78 -0.04
C HIS A 192 -29.05 4.86 0.21
N MET A 193 -28.43 3.77 0.65
CA MET A 193 -27.02 3.63 0.92
C MET A 193 -26.45 2.47 0.10
N ARG A 194 -26.06 2.78 -1.13
CA ARG A 194 -25.61 1.82 -2.14
C ARG A 194 -24.53 0.87 -1.61
N ASP A 195 -23.57 1.40 -0.86
CA ASP A 195 -22.46 0.66 -0.27
C ASP A 195 -22.90 -0.50 0.63
N THR A 196 -24.03 -0.35 1.35
CA THR A 196 -24.59 -1.40 2.22
C THR A 196 -25.20 -2.56 1.41
N VAL A 197 -25.87 -2.24 0.32
CA VAL A 197 -26.46 -3.23 -0.59
C VAL A 197 -25.37 -3.99 -1.34
N GLU A 198 -24.33 -3.29 -1.78
CA GLU A 198 -23.18 -3.91 -2.45
C GLU A 198 -22.38 -4.81 -1.49
N ALA A 199 -22.16 -4.37 -0.23
CA ALA A 199 -21.51 -5.19 0.79
C ALA A 199 -22.28 -6.50 1.04
N GLN A 200 -23.60 -6.42 1.24
CA GLN A 200 -24.44 -7.60 1.39
C GLN A 200 -24.36 -8.52 0.16
N THR A 201 -24.38 -7.93 -1.05
CA THR A 201 -24.29 -8.68 -2.30
C THR A 201 -22.96 -9.44 -2.42
N LEU A 202 -21.84 -8.82 -2.05
CA LEU A 202 -20.53 -9.49 -2.07
C LEU A 202 -20.46 -10.62 -1.06
N VAL A 203 -20.95 -10.41 0.17
CA VAL A 203 -21.02 -11.46 1.20
C VAL A 203 -21.86 -12.63 0.73
N ALA A 204 -23.06 -12.36 0.18
CA ALA A 204 -23.95 -13.42 -0.32
C ALA A 204 -23.33 -14.18 -1.50
N LYS A 205 -22.68 -13.49 -2.43
CA LYS A 205 -21.96 -14.12 -3.55
C LYS A 205 -20.80 -14.98 -3.05
N HIS A 206 -19.99 -14.47 -2.12
CA HIS A 206 -18.86 -15.19 -1.54
C HIS A 206 -19.30 -16.46 -0.82
N LYS A 207 -20.39 -16.41 -0.05
CA LYS A 207 -20.96 -17.56 0.65
C LYS A 207 -21.41 -18.68 -0.32
N LYS A 208 -21.92 -18.28 -1.49
CA LYS A 208 -22.40 -19.25 -2.51
C LYS A 208 -21.26 -19.74 -3.41
N TYR A 209 -20.38 -18.85 -3.80
CA TYR A 209 -19.24 -19.09 -4.68
C TYR A 209 -18.04 -18.29 -4.14
N PRO A 210 -17.09 -18.93 -3.43
CA PRO A 210 -15.96 -18.24 -2.84
C PRO A 210 -15.23 -17.36 -3.87
N ILE A 211 -15.09 -16.07 -3.54
CA ILE A 211 -14.45 -15.07 -4.40
C ILE A 211 -12.92 -15.15 -4.23
N ALA A 212 -12.48 -15.41 -3.01
CA ALA A 212 -11.09 -15.57 -2.61
C ALA A 212 -11.00 -16.51 -1.40
N ASP A 213 -9.80 -16.92 -1.02
CA ASP A 213 -9.58 -17.69 0.21
C ASP A 213 -9.52 -16.73 1.42
N CYS A 214 -10.68 -16.37 1.94
CA CYS A 214 -10.84 -15.42 3.05
C CYS A 214 -12.23 -15.55 3.68
N ASN A 215 -12.41 -14.97 4.85
CA ASN A 215 -13.74 -14.68 5.40
C ASN A 215 -14.16 -13.26 5.06
N ILE A 216 -15.45 -13.05 4.76
CA ILE A 216 -15.99 -11.72 4.45
C ILE A 216 -17.19 -11.44 5.33
N ALA A 217 -17.20 -10.29 6.00
CA ALA A 217 -18.35 -9.78 6.74
C ALA A 217 -18.73 -8.37 6.28
N GLY A 218 -20.03 -8.11 6.27
CA GLY A 218 -20.60 -6.81 5.90
C GLY A 218 -22.08 -6.94 5.44
N PRO A 219 -22.80 -5.81 5.40
CA PRO A 219 -22.37 -4.46 5.79
C PRO A 219 -22.01 -4.37 7.29
N ILE A 220 -20.97 -3.62 7.64
CA ILE A 220 -20.48 -3.56 9.03
C ILE A 220 -19.88 -2.17 9.33
N SER A 221 -20.20 -1.61 10.51
CA SER A 221 -19.67 -0.33 10.97
C SER A 221 -18.29 -0.47 11.62
N TYR A 222 -17.54 0.64 11.67
CA TYR A 222 -16.14 0.65 12.12
C TYR A 222 -15.94 0.18 13.56
N ASP A 223 -16.85 0.54 14.47
CA ASP A 223 -16.78 0.13 15.88
C ASP A 223 -16.91 -1.40 16.05
N LEU A 224 -17.74 -2.04 15.23
CA LEU A 224 -17.87 -3.51 15.21
C LEU A 224 -16.61 -4.19 14.61
N ILE A 225 -15.99 -3.54 13.63
CA ILE A 225 -14.72 -4.04 13.06
C ILE A 225 -13.63 -4.06 14.15
N MET A 226 -13.57 -3.02 14.97
CA MET A 226 -12.48 -2.82 15.93
C MET A 226 -12.73 -3.46 17.30
N SER A 227 -13.98 -3.85 17.64
CA SER A 227 -14.32 -4.21 19.02
C SER A 227 -15.34 -5.35 19.14
N LYS A 228 -14.91 -6.45 19.79
CA LYS A 228 -15.80 -7.54 20.22
C LYS A 228 -16.88 -7.05 21.18
N GLU A 229 -16.54 -6.12 22.06
CA GLU A 229 -17.48 -5.58 23.05
C GLU A 229 -18.57 -4.75 22.37
N ALA A 230 -18.24 -3.96 21.34
CA ALA A 230 -19.23 -3.25 20.54
C ALA A 230 -20.21 -4.23 19.85
N ALA A 231 -19.69 -5.35 19.32
CA ALA A 231 -20.53 -6.39 18.73
C ALA A 231 -21.49 -7.02 19.75
N ARG A 232 -20.98 -7.31 20.96
CA ARG A 232 -21.78 -7.83 22.07
C ARG A 232 -22.91 -6.87 22.48
N LEU A 233 -22.58 -5.58 22.62
CA LEU A 233 -23.55 -4.55 23.03
C LEU A 233 -24.62 -4.27 21.96
N LYS A 234 -24.25 -4.38 20.68
CA LYS A 234 -25.16 -4.20 19.54
C LYS A 234 -25.87 -5.50 19.11
N GLU A 235 -25.62 -6.61 19.82
CA GLU A 235 -26.16 -7.94 19.49
C GLU A 235 -25.89 -8.32 18.02
N TYR A 236 -24.70 -7.94 17.52
CA TYR A 236 -24.29 -8.23 16.15
C TYR A 236 -23.57 -9.58 16.07
N ASP A 237 -24.18 -10.53 15.38
CA ASP A 237 -23.66 -11.90 15.24
C ASP A 237 -22.61 -11.98 14.12
N CYS A 238 -21.36 -11.77 14.47
CA CYS A 238 -20.22 -11.95 13.58
C CYS A 238 -19.00 -12.41 14.39
N PRO A 239 -18.44 -13.59 14.10
CA PRO A 239 -17.34 -14.15 14.88
C PRO A 239 -16.02 -13.39 14.70
N TYR A 240 -15.92 -12.50 13.69
CA TYR A 240 -14.69 -11.81 13.31
C TYR A 240 -14.58 -10.39 13.93
N CYS A 241 -15.60 -9.90 14.64
CA CYS A 241 -15.55 -8.58 15.27
C CYS A 241 -14.35 -8.46 16.22
N GLY A 242 -13.58 -7.39 16.07
CA GLY A 242 -12.32 -7.17 16.81
C GLY A 242 -11.14 -8.03 16.34
N GLU A 243 -11.30 -8.82 15.26
CA GLU A 243 -10.26 -9.71 14.71
C GLU A 243 -10.13 -9.64 13.19
N PHE A 244 -10.59 -8.58 12.58
CA PHE A 244 -10.42 -8.39 11.14
C PHE A 244 -8.96 -8.11 10.77
N ASP A 245 -8.54 -8.66 9.64
CA ASP A 245 -7.22 -8.43 9.04
C ASP A 245 -7.28 -7.31 8.00
N GLY A 246 -8.45 -7.07 7.41
CA GLY A 246 -8.61 -6.05 6.37
C GLY A 246 -9.96 -5.35 6.34
N ILE A 247 -9.94 -4.12 5.84
CA ILE A 247 -11.11 -3.28 5.62
C ILE A 247 -11.15 -2.85 4.15
N VAL A 248 -12.16 -3.27 3.42
CA VAL A 248 -12.53 -2.69 2.13
C VAL A 248 -13.47 -1.52 2.40
N VAL A 249 -13.01 -0.31 2.06
CA VAL A 249 -13.77 0.92 2.29
C VAL A 249 -14.78 1.19 1.16
N PRO A 250 -15.85 1.96 1.44
CA PRO A 250 -16.90 2.21 0.44
C PRO A 250 -16.47 3.17 -0.68
N ASN A 251 -15.54 4.09 -0.39
CA ASN A 251 -15.07 5.10 -1.34
C ASN A 251 -13.74 5.72 -0.89
N LEU A 252 -13.11 6.47 -1.78
CA LEU A 252 -11.82 7.12 -1.55
C LEU A 252 -11.80 8.03 -0.32
N MET A 253 -12.85 8.82 -0.11
CA MET A 253 -12.90 9.76 1.02
C MET A 253 -12.84 9.01 2.35
N ALA A 254 -13.66 7.95 2.50
CA ALA A 254 -13.67 7.14 3.71
C ALA A 254 -12.31 6.49 3.97
N GLY A 255 -11.70 5.89 2.95
CA GLY A 255 -10.40 5.21 3.07
C GLY A 255 -9.26 6.17 3.38
N ASN A 256 -9.13 7.25 2.63
CA ASN A 256 -8.06 8.23 2.81
C ASN A 256 -8.15 8.95 4.16
N LEU A 257 -9.38 9.35 4.56
CA LEU A 257 -9.61 9.99 5.86
C LEU A 257 -9.30 9.03 7.01
N LEU A 258 -9.80 7.78 6.94
CA LEU A 258 -9.57 6.78 7.98
C LEU A 258 -8.08 6.53 8.22
N VAL A 259 -7.31 6.28 7.16
CA VAL A 259 -5.86 6.07 7.26
C VAL A 259 -5.18 7.29 7.87
N LYS A 260 -5.50 8.51 7.42
CA LYS A 260 -4.91 9.74 7.97
C LYS A 260 -5.24 9.95 9.44
N VAL A 261 -6.48 9.69 9.86
CA VAL A 261 -6.89 9.80 11.28
C VAL A 261 -6.16 8.76 12.12
N LEU A 262 -6.05 7.52 11.65
CA LEU A 262 -5.35 6.47 12.38
C LEU A 262 -3.85 6.80 12.54
N MET A 263 -3.20 7.27 11.47
CA MET A 263 -1.77 7.59 11.51
C MET A 263 -1.47 8.88 12.28
N ASN A 264 -2.20 9.98 12.00
CA ASN A 264 -1.85 11.27 12.56
C ASN A 264 -2.41 11.52 13.97
N ASN A 265 -3.52 10.89 14.33
CA ASN A 265 -4.22 11.13 15.58
C ASN A 265 -4.21 9.94 16.54
N ALA A 266 -4.24 8.71 16.01
CA ALA A 266 -4.26 7.50 16.84
C ALA A 266 -2.89 6.84 16.99
N GLY A 267 -1.82 7.38 16.38
CA GLY A 267 -0.46 6.86 16.50
C GLY A 267 -0.22 5.54 15.75
N ALA A 268 -1.05 5.22 14.75
CA ALA A 268 -0.82 4.06 13.92
C ALA A 268 0.44 4.22 13.06
N VAL A 269 1.22 3.16 12.95
CA VAL A 269 2.41 3.08 12.11
C VAL A 269 2.15 2.07 10.99
N GLY A 270 2.60 2.38 9.77
CA GLY A 270 2.39 1.46 8.67
C GLY A 270 3.00 1.91 7.35
N PHE A 271 2.64 1.25 6.28
CA PHE A 271 3.17 1.48 4.94
C PHE A 271 2.11 1.14 3.89
N GLY A 272 2.32 1.62 2.67
CA GLY A 272 1.44 1.35 1.54
C GLY A 272 2.16 0.75 0.35
N LEU A 273 1.41 0.03 -0.49
CA LEU A 273 1.87 -0.42 -1.81
C LEU A 273 0.71 -0.42 -2.81
N LEU A 274 1.01 -0.23 -4.08
CA LEU A 274 0.06 -0.46 -5.15
C LEU A 274 0.05 -1.94 -5.52
N THR A 275 -1.14 -2.50 -5.66
CA THR A 275 -1.38 -3.90 -6.02
C THR A 275 -2.21 -3.98 -7.30
N GLY A 276 -2.18 -5.10 -7.99
CA GLY A 276 -2.85 -5.27 -9.29
C GLY A 276 -2.01 -4.83 -10.50
N ALA A 277 -0.79 -4.36 -10.31
CA ALA A 277 0.19 -4.16 -11.36
C ALA A 277 1.06 -5.41 -11.58
N LYS A 278 1.75 -5.50 -12.72
CA LYS A 278 2.66 -6.60 -13.08
C LYS A 278 3.89 -6.68 -12.17
N ILE A 279 4.28 -5.57 -11.61
CA ILE A 279 5.40 -5.43 -10.69
C ILE A 279 4.93 -4.87 -9.34
N PRO A 280 5.64 -5.11 -8.24
CA PRO A 280 5.38 -4.38 -7.01
C PRO A 280 5.71 -2.89 -7.21
N ILE A 281 4.87 -1.99 -6.67
CA ILE A 281 5.06 -0.55 -6.77
C ILE A 281 4.98 0.06 -5.39
N ALA A 282 6.08 0.67 -4.95
CA ALA A 282 6.16 1.35 -3.66
C ALA A 282 5.52 2.74 -3.75
N ILE A 283 4.71 3.07 -2.76
CA ILE A 283 4.13 4.40 -2.64
C ILE A 283 4.14 4.85 -1.18
N SER A 284 4.65 6.05 -0.96
CA SER A 284 4.57 6.74 0.33
C SER A 284 4.02 8.14 0.15
N GLY A 285 3.47 8.71 1.21
CA GLY A 285 3.08 10.11 1.25
C GLY A 285 4.32 11.02 1.29
N ARG A 286 4.21 12.25 0.77
CA ARG A 286 5.33 13.21 0.79
C ARG A 286 5.72 13.66 2.20
N SER A 287 4.84 13.50 3.17
CA SER A 287 5.02 13.82 4.58
C SER A 287 5.28 12.60 5.46
N ASP A 288 5.38 11.41 4.86
CA ASP A 288 5.60 10.17 5.59
C ASP A 288 7.01 10.13 6.19
N ALA A 289 7.15 9.44 7.31
CA ALA A 289 8.45 9.23 7.94
C ALA A 289 9.31 8.25 7.10
N PRO A 290 10.65 8.29 7.24
CA PRO A 290 11.55 7.40 6.51
C PRO A 290 11.22 5.91 6.68
N GLU A 291 10.75 5.51 7.86
CA GLU A 291 10.38 4.13 8.19
C GLU A 291 9.25 3.60 7.30
N GLN A 292 8.30 4.47 6.91
CA GLN A 292 7.21 4.10 6.01
C GLN A 292 7.71 3.79 4.60
N THR A 293 8.66 4.58 4.09
CA THR A 293 9.35 4.32 2.83
C THR A 293 10.13 3.01 2.89
N TYR A 294 10.89 2.81 3.96
CA TYR A 294 11.64 1.56 4.19
C TYR A 294 10.73 0.34 4.19
N LEU A 295 9.63 0.37 4.94
CA LEU A 295 8.67 -0.74 5.01
C LEU A 295 7.94 -0.98 3.68
N SER A 296 7.59 0.08 2.94
CA SER A 296 7.01 -0.05 1.60
C SER A 296 7.96 -0.76 0.63
N LEU A 297 9.26 -0.43 0.68
CA LEU A 297 10.30 -1.11 -0.11
C LEU A 297 10.52 -2.55 0.35
N ALA A 298 10.51 -2.81 1.67
CA ALA A 298 10.60 -4.16 2.21
C ALA A 298 9.41 -5.02 1.76
N ALA A 299 8.20 -4.46 1.73
CA ALA A 299 7.01 -5.15 1.22
C ALA A 299 7.12 -5.47 -0.28
N CYS A 300 7.64 -4.55 -1.09
CA CYS A 300 7.89 -4.79 -2.51
C CYS A 300 8.94 -5.90 -2.71
N ALA A 301 10.04 -5.87 -1.96
CA ALA A 301 11.08 -6.90 -2.01
C ALA A 301 10.56 -8.26 -1.55
N ALA A 302 9.77 -8.30 -0.45
CA ALA A 302 9.15 -9.53 0.05
C ALA A 302 8.22 -10.18 -0.99
N LYS A 303 7.55 -9.38 -1.82
CA LYS A 303 6.69 -9.87 -2.90
C LYS A 303 7.47 -10.54 -4.05
N LEU A 304 8.77 -10.28 -4.17
CA LEU A 304 9.66 -10.88 -5.17
C LEU A 304 10.34 -12.15 -4.67
N VAL A 305 10.26 -12.47 -3.39
CA VAL A 305 10.78 -13.73 -2.81
C VAL A 305 9.85 -14.86 -3.26
N LYS A 306 10.42 -15.88 -3.90
CA LYS A 306 9.70 -17.06 -4.41
C LYS A 306 9.56 -18.14 -3.36
#